data_20544c73cdbc58ba9c400d3d21ab4c3f
#
_entry.id   20544c73cdbc58ba9c400d3d21ab4c3f
#
_cell.length_a   1.000
_cell.length_b   1.000
_cell.length_c   1.000
_cell.angle_alpha   90.00
_cell.angle_beta   90.00
_cell.angle_gamma   90.00
#
_symmetry.space_group_name_H-M   'P 1'
#
loop_
_entity.id
_entity.type
_entity.pdbx_description
1 polymer ?
#
loop_
_entity_poly.entity_id
_entity_poly.type
_entity_poly.pdbx_seq_one_letter_code
_entity_poly.pdbx_strand_id
1 'polypeptide(L)'
;MIKSTHPEFEKLIAGNPVNSTLELLDFLDGIGVPYTRQGPVLTLNPGMELLDEAAIRTELQRLVSELQMSTLDLEIHRVTQSTNDVVMQRLVEGQSTAILCAAEMQTAGKGRRGRRWISPFGRNVYLTYGRFIGRQLSELGGLSLVVGMVVVDVLRAMGLERVGLKWPNDILLGGGKLGGILVELRASDAGGIGLVAGVGLNLALNVEESLSIDQPWSAISSQLEMPRNILLGALGGRIVNAIQAFEDVGFDSFAEKWSDYNLYAGQQVNVIRGSETMSGIDSGVDQEGNLLLRTGAGLEVHNSGEVSVRPVTRT
;
A
#
# COMPACT_ATOMS: atom_id res chain seq x y z
N MET A 1 -0.52 12.99 -21.75
CA MET A 1 -1.09 11.70 -21.33
C MET A 1 -0.12 10.62 -21.79
N ILE A 2 0.54 9.91 -20.88
CA ILE A 2 1.44 8.80 -21.21
C ILE A 2 0.54 7.67 -21.74
N LYS A 3 0.79 7.21 -22.98
CA LYS A 3 0.10 6.02 -23.51
C LYS A 3 0.41 4.86 -22.56
N SER A 4 -0.59 4.14 -22.09
CA SER A 4 -0.44 3.07 -21.10
C SER A 4 0.30 1.84 -21.61
N THR A 5 0.47 1.70 -22.94
CA THR A 5 1.14 0.55 -23.59
C THR A 5 1.84 0.98 -24.88
N HIS A 6 2.99 0.34 -25.14
CA HIS A 6 3.70 0.40 -26.41
C HIS A 6 3.94 -1.06 -26.89
N PRO A 7 3.68 -1.44 -28.14
CA PRO A 7 3.77 -2.84 -28.60
C PRO A 7 5.14 -3.49 -28.35
N GLU A 8 6.23 -2.75 -28.55
CA GLU A 8 7.59 -3.24 -28.32
C GLU A 8 7.94 -3.30 -26.82
N PHE A 9 7.22 -2.57 -25.97
CA PHE A 9 7.42 -2.62 -24.52
C PHE A 9 7.05 -3.98 -23.93
N GLU A 10 5.95 -4.59 -24.37
CA GLU A 10 5.58 -5.93 -23.94
C GLU A 10 6.63 -6.98 -24.32
N LYS A 11 7.26 -6.86 -25.49
CA LYS A 11 8.37 -7.74 -25.88
C LYS A 11 9.59 -7.52 -25.00
N LEU A 12 9.91 -6.25 -24.72
CA LEU A 12 11.05 -5.87 -23.89
C LEU A 12 10.91 -6.42 -22.47
N ILE A 13 9.73 -6.29 -21.85
CA ILE A 13 9.47 -6.83 -20.50
C ILE A 13 9.39 -8.35 -20.46
N ALA A 14 9.08 -9.01 -21.58
CA ALA A 14 9.18 -10.46 -21.73
C ALA A 14 10.63 -10.95 -21.88
N GLY A 15 11.62 -10.05 -21.76
CA GLY A 15 13.05 -10.38 -21.85
C GLY A 15 13.58 -10.44 -23.28
N ASN A 16 12.78 -10.07 -24.29
CA ASN A 16 13.21 -10.07 -25.68
C ASN A 16 13.88 -8.74 -26.05
N PRO A 17 15.07 -8.75 -26.66
CA PRO A 17 15.67 -7.56 -27.22
C PRO A 17 14.79 -6.93 -28.30
N VAL A 18 14.66 -5.61 -28.29
CA VAL A 18 13.87 -4.87 -29.27
C VAL A 18 14.70 -3.78 -29.94
N ASN A 19 14.33 -3.39 -31.17
CA ASN A 19 14.98 -2.28 -31.85
C ASN A 19 14.54 -0.95 -31.23
N SER A 20 15.50 -0.06 -30.98
CA SER A 20 15.22 1.28 -30.49
C SER A 20 14.56 2.13 -31.57
N THR A 21 13.41 2.70 -31.23
CA THR A 21 12.80 3.79 -32.00
C THR A 21 12.71 5.01 -31.09
N LEU A 22 12.63 6.20 -31.68
CA LEU A 22 12.45 7.41 -30.86
C LEU A 22 11.19 7.33 -30.01
N GLU A 23 10.09 6.82 -30.58
CA GLU A 23 8.82 6.66 -29.86
C GLU A 23 8.95 5.72 -28.67
N LEU A 24 9.67 4.60 -28.80
CA LEU A 24 9.92 3.66 -27.71
C LEU A 24 10.82 4.27 -26.64
N LEU A 25 11.87 4.99 -27.02
CA LEU A 25 12.77 5.66 -26.07
C LEU A 25 12.02 6.73 -25.28
N ASP A 26 11.27 7.61 -25.95
CA ASP A 26 10.46 8.64 -25.31
C ASP A 26 9.42 8.02 -24.34
N PHE A 27 8.84 6.87 -24.73
CA PHE A 27 7.93 6.13 -23.86
C PHE A 27 8.64 5.58 -22.62
N LEU A 28 9.78 4.88 -22.79
CA LEU A 28 10.54 4.28 -21.68
C LEU A 28 11.07 5.35 -20.71
N ASP A 29 11.60 6.44 -21.25
CA ASP A 29 12.08 7.58 -20.45
C ASP A 29 10.93 8.26 -19.73
N GLY A 30 9.78 8.41 -20.40
CA GLY A 30 8.58 9.01 -19.83
C GLY A 30 7.97 8.23 -18.66
N ILE A 31 8.15 6.90 -18.61
CA ILE A 31 7.72 6.05 -17.51
C ILE A 31 8.89 5.64 -16.58
N GLY A 32 10.11 6.10 -16.86
CA GLY A 32 11.28 5.85 -16.03
C GLY A 32 11.72 4.38 -15.99
N VAL A 33 11.48 3.62 -17.07
CA VAL A 33 11.93 2.21 -17.16
C VAL A 33 13.44 2.18 -17.43
N PRO A 34 14.24 1.58 -16.57
CA PRO A 34 15.67 1.47 -16.82
C PRO A 34 15.97 0.41 -17.90
N TYR A 35 16.66 0.82 -18.93
CA TYR A 35 17.08 -0.05 -20.02
C TYR A 35 18.56 0.10 -20.36
N THR A 36 19.12 -0.92 -21.00
CA THR A 36 20.47 -0.88 -21.59
C THR A 36 20.32 -0.82 -23.11
N ARG A 37 21.13 0.05 -23.75
CA ARG A 37 21.16 0.20 -25.20
C ARG A 37 22.51 -0.25 -25.76
N GLN A 38 22.49 -1.18 -26.70
CA GLN A 38 23.67 -1.62 -27.46
C GLN A 38 23.41 -1.44 -28.96
N GLY A 39 23.94 -0.35 -29.52
CA GLY A 39 23.63 0.07 -30.89
C GLY A 39 22.12 0.35 -31.07
N PRO A 40 21.44 -0.32 -32.00
CA PRO A 40 19.99 -0.16 -32.20
C PRO A 40 19.15 -1.01 -31.23
N VAL A 41 19.76 -1.89 -30.42
CA VAL A 41 19.05 -2.88 -29.60
C VAL A 41 18.91 -2.38 -28.17
N LEU A 42 17.70 -2.51 -27.63
CA LEU A 42 17.35 -2.25 -26.23
C LEU A 42 17.08 -3.57 -25.49
N THR A 43 17.53 -3.64 -24.24
CA THR A 43 17.20 -4.68 -23.27
C THR A 43 16.83 -4.03 -21.95
N LEU A 44 16.00 -4.66 -21.13
CA LEU A 44 15.84 -4.22 -19.74
C LEU A 44 17.14 -4.34 -18.96
N ASN A 45 17.33 -3.47 -17.98
CA ASN A 45 18.48 -3.60 -17.12
C ASN A 45 18.46 -4.95 -16.39
N PRO A 46 19.55 -5.68 -16.34
CA PRO A 46 19.62 -6.98 -15.66
C PRO A 46 19.37 -6.80 -14.16
N GLY A 47 18.65 -7.78 -13.56
CA GLY A 47 18.34 -7.80 -12.13
C GLY A 47 17.07 -7.08 -11.73
N MET A 48 16.30 -6.52 -12.67
CA MET A 48 14.95 -6.02 -12.36
C MET A 48 13.98 -7.20 -12.24
N GLU A 49 13.44 -7.42 -11.05
CA GLU A 49 12.35 -8.37 -10.82
C GLU A 49 11.01 -7.74 -11.24
N LEU A 50 10.46 -8.18 -12.36
CA LEU A 50 9.12 -7.80 -12.79
C LEU A 50 8.05 -8.62 -12.06
N LEU A 51 6.82 -8.08 -11.98
CA LEU A 51 5.69 -8.80 -11.42
C LEU A 51 5.35 -10.00 -12.31
N ASP A 52 5.34 -11.16 -11.68
CA ASP A 52 5.02 -12.47 -12.25
C ASP A 52 3.75 -13.02 -11.60
N GLU A 53 2.70 -13.17 -12.41
CA GLU A 53 1.40 -13.64 -11.92
C GLU A 53 1.49 -15.04 -11.33
N ALA A 54 2.25 -15.94 -11.95
CA ALA A 54 2.35 -17.33 -11.50
C ALA A 54 3.07 -17.43 -10.14
N ALA A 55 4.13 -16.65 -9.94
CA ALA A 55 4.85 -16.58 -8.67
C ALA A 55 3.97 -16.00 -7.55
N ILE A 56 3.26 -14.89 -7.83
CA ILE A 56 2.34 -14.25 -6.87
C ILE A 56 1.20 -15.22 -6.52
N ARG A 57 0.59 -15.85 -7.52
CA ARG A 57 -0.51 -16.82 -7.35
C ARG A 57 -0.08 -18.05 -6.54
N THR A 58 1.13 -18.52 -6.75
CA THR A 58 1.70 -19.65 -5.99
C THR A 58 1.79 -19.32 -4.49
N GLU A 59 2.20 -18.11 -4.15
CA GLU A 59 2.28 -17.67 -2.76
C GLU A 59 0.90 -17.42 -2.15
N LEU A 60 -0.04 -16.85 -2.92
CA LEU A 60 -1.44 -16.69 -2.52
C LEU A 60 -2.08 -18.03 -2.14
N GLN A 61 -1.90 -19.07 -2.98
CA GLN A 61 -2.46 -20.41 -2.76
C GLN A 61 -1.99 -21.10 -1.46
N ARG A 62 -0.85 -20.68 -0.91
CA ARG A 62 -0.35 -21.17 0.39
C ARG A 62 -1.07 -20.55 1.58
N LEU A 63 -1.70 -19.39 1.39
CA LEU A 63 -2.20 -18.55 2.47
C LEU A 63 -3.72 -18.44 2.52
N VAL A 64 -4.40 -18.62 1.39
CA VAL A 64 -5.85 -18.52 1.28
C VAL A 64 -6.47 -19.88 0.98
N SER A 65 -7.73 -20.06 1.37
CA SER A 65 -8.47 -21.30 1.08
C SER A 65 -8.77 -21.44 -0.43
N GLU A 66 -9.05 -22.66 -0.88
CA GLU A 66 -9.46 -22.92 -2.26
C GLU A 66 -10.71 -22.09 -2.64
N LEU A 67 -11.66 -21.94 -1.72
CA LEU A 67 -12.86 -21.13 -1.93
C LEU A 67 -12.51 -19.64 -2.13
N GLN A 68 -11.64 -19.08 -1.31
CA GLN A 68 -11.17 -17.69 -1.50
C GLN A 68 -10.43 -17.53 -2.82
N MET A 69 -9.57 -18.49 -3.18
CA MET A 69 -8.88 -18.45 -4.49
C MET A 69 -9.82 -18.51 -5.68
N SER A 70 -10.90 -19.29 -5.61
CA SER A 70 -11.88 -19.43 -6.71
C SER A 70 -12.71 -18.17 -6.93
N THR A 71 -12.77 -17.28 -5.92
CA THR A 71 -13.51 -16.00 -5.94
C THR A 71 -12.59 -14.77 -5.92
N LEU A 72 -11.29 -14.96 -6.17
CA LEU A 72 -10.29 -13.89 -6.18
C LEU A 72 -9.71 -13.71 -7.57
N ASP A 73 -9.96 -12.54 -8.17
CA ASP A 73 -9.30 -12.14 -9.41
C ASP A 73 -7.96 -11.46 -9.08
N LEU A 74 -6.89 -11.93 -9.72
CA LEU A 74 -5.57 -11.31 -9.66
C LEU A 74 -5.31 -10.55 -10.96
N GLU A 75 -5.16 -9.22 -10.85
CA GLU A 75 -4.85 -8.33 -11.96
C GLU A 75 -3.46 -7.71 -11.79
N ILE A 76 -2.60 -7.81 -12.81
CA ILE A 76 -1.27 -7.19 -12.83
C ILE A 76 -1.19 -6.20 -13.98
N HIS A 77 -0.89 -4.95 -13.65
CA HIS A 77 -0.71 -3.87 -14.62
C HIS A 77 0.76 -3.46 -14.74
N ARG A 78 1.25 -3.26 -15.96
CA ARG A 78 2.59 -2.68 -16.14
C ARG A 78 2.59 -1.19 -15.78
N VAL A 79 1.60 -0.47 -16.27
CA VAL A 79 1.41 0.95 -15.94
C VAL A 79 -0.08 1.20 -15.75
N THR A 80 -0.46 1.84 -14.64
CA THR A 80 -1.83 2.29 -14.40
C THR A 80 -1.83 3.70 -13.78
N GLN A 81 -2.98 4.35 -13.69
CA GLN A 81 -3.10 5.59 -12.92
C GLN A 81 -2.97 5.32 -11.43
N SER A 82 -3.78 4.39 -10.91
CA SER A 82 -3.76 3.96 -9.52
C SER A 82 -4.41 2.57 -9.42
N THR A 83 -3.81 1.66 -8.66
CA THR A 83 -4.39 0.34 -8.37
C THR A 83 -5.72 0.46 -7.63
N ASN A 84 -5.88 1.47 -6.75
CA ASN A 84 -7.16 1.75 -6.09
C ASN A 84 -8.24 2.13 -7.10
N ASP A 85 -7.92 2.95 -8.12
CA ASP A 85 -8.91 3.35 -9.14
C ASP A 85 -9.34 2.16 -10.00
N VAL A 86 -8.40 1.29 -10.37
CA VAL A 86 -8.72 0.05 -11.10
C VAL A 86 -9.73 -0.78 -10.31
N VAL A 87 -9.41 -1.08 -9.05
CA VAL A 87 -10.28 -1.89 -8.20
C VAL A 87 -11.62 -1.22 -7.95
N MET A 88 -11.62 0.08 -7.65
CA MET A 88 -12.87 0.84 -7.45
C MET A 88 -13.76 0.82 -8.69
N GLN A 89 -13.18 0.98 -9.87
CA GLN A 89 -13.90 0.92 -11.14
C GLN A 89 -14.55 -0.45 -11.35
N ARG A 90 -13.82 -1.54 -11.12
CA ARG A 90 -14.34 -2.91 -11.22
C ARG A 90 -15.55 -3.14 -10.30
N LEU A 91 -15.46 -2.69 -9.05
CA LEU A 91 -16.56 -2.79 -8.11
C LEU A 91 -17.79 -1.98 -8.57
N VAL A 92 -17.57 -0.76 -9.10
CA VAL A 92 -18.65 0.07 -9.67
C VAL A 92 -19.30 -0.58 -10.89
N GLU A 93 -18.53 -1.27 -11.73
CA GLU A 93 -19.03 -2.02 -12.90
C GLU A 93 -19.78 -3.29 -12.52
N GLY A 94 -19.89 -3.60 -11.21
CA GLY A 94 -20.70 -4.71 -10.69
C GLY A 94 -19.94 -6.03 -10.56
N GLN A 95 -18.61 -6.00 -10.55
CA GLN A 95 -17.82 -7.22 -10.28
C GLN A 95 -18.12 -7.73 -8.87
N SER A 96 -18.62 -8.96 -8.77
CA SER A 96 -19.00 -9.60 -7.51
C SER A 96 -17.86 -10.36 -6.83
N THR A 97 -16.78 -10.69 -7.56
CA THR A 97 -15.60 -11.36 -7.03
C THR A 97 -14.67 -10.37 -6.35
N ALA A 98 -13.91 -10.85 -5.37
CA ALA A 98 -12.83 -10.06 -4.79
C ALA A 98 -11.71 -9.84 -5.81
N ILE A 99 -11.02 -8.70 -5.73
CA ILE A 99 -9.99 -8.30 -6.67
C ILE A 99 -8.71 -8.02 -5.91
N LEU A 100 -7.59 -8.60 -6.35
CA LEU A 100 -6.25 -8.24 -5.94
C LEU A 100 -5.52 -7.64 -7.14
N CYS A 101 -5.26 -6.34 -7.09
CA CYS A 101 -4.62 -5.61 -8.18
C CYS A 101 -3.23 -5.15 -7.77
N ALA A 102 -2.24 -5.44 -8.61
CA ALA A 102 -0.88 -4.95 -8.45
C ALA A 102 -0.39 -4.22 -9.71
N ALA A 103 0.58 -3.31 -9.56
CA ALA A 103 1.15 -2.60 -10.68
C ALA A 103 2.67 -2.44 -10.57
N GLU A 104 3.36 -2.37 -11.73
CA GLU A 104 4.78 -2.02 -11.78
C GLU A 104 4.98 -0.52 -11.53
N MET A 105 4.04 0.31 -11.98
CA MET A 105 4.07 1.77 -11.89
C MET A 105 2.67 2.34 -11.73
N GLN A 106 2.57 3.43 -10.96
CA GLN A 106 1.37 4.27 -10.94
C GLN A 106 1.71 5.71 -11.39
N THR A 107 1.02 6.20 -12.42
CA THR A 107 1.22 7.57 -12.93
C THR A 107 0.54 8.63 -12.05
N ALA A 108 -0.50 8.23 -11.30
CA ALA A 108 -1.28 9.07 -10.40
C ALA A 108 -1.52 8.37 -9.06
N GLY A 109 -0.46 7.74 -8.47
CA GLY A 109 -0.53 7.08 -7.18
C GLY A 109 -1.07 8.01 -6.09
N LYS A 110 -1.96 7.49 -5.24
CA LYS A 110 -2.73 8.26 -4.27
C LYS A 110 -2.27 8.01 -2.84
N GLY A 111 -2.19 9.07 -2.08
CA GLY A 111 -2.15 9.06 -0.62
C GLY A 111 -3.38 9.76 -0.05
N ARG A 112 -3.55 9.72 1.26
CA ARG A 112 -4.64 10.42 1.95
C ARG A 112 -4.59 11.93 1.69
N ARG A 113 -5.74 12.58 1.70
CA ARG A 113 -5.90 14.04 1.55
C ARG A 113 -5.36 14.57 0.21
N GLY A 114 -5.51 13.79 -0.86
CA GLY A 114 -5.08 14.18 -2.20
C GLY A 114 -3.56 14.24 -2.40
N ARG A 115 -2.76 13.77 -1.43
CA ARG A 115 -1.30 13.68 -1.60
C ARG A 115 -0.94 12.64 -2.66
N ARG A 116 0.12 12.90 -3.40
CA ARG A 116 0.65 11.96 -4.38
C ARG A 116 1.51 10.89 -3.68
N TRP A 117 1.37 9.63 -4.12
CA TRP A 117 2.27 8.53 -3.79
C TRP A 117 3.24 8.31 -4.95
N ILE A 118 4.53 8.45 -4.70
CA ILE A 118 5.57 8.28 -5.71
C ILE A 118 5.70 6.79 -6.04
N SER A 119 5.52 6.46 -7.33
CA SER A 119 5.34 5.07 -7.75
C SER A 119 6.18 4.74 -8.99
N PRO A 120 7.53 4.75 -8.90
CA PRO A 120 8.42 4.43 -10.02
C PRO A 120 8.27 2.99 -10.49
N PHE A 121 8.60 2.74 -11.77
CA PHE A 121 8.47 1.46 -12.41
C PHE A 121 9.39 0.39 -11.80
N GLY A 122 8.84 -0.79 -11.50
CA GLY A 122 9.58 -2.00 -11.15
C GLY A 122 10.31 -1.98 -9.80
N ARG A 123 10.04 -1.01 -8.91
CA ARG A 123 10.86 -0.79 -7.71
C ARG A 123 10.16 -1.08 -6.39
N ASN A 124 8.86 -0.82 -6.31
CA ASN A 124 8.12 -0.78 -5.05
C ASN A 124 6.94 -1.76 -5.09
N VAL A 125 6.18 -1.83 -4.01
CA VAL A 125 4.88 -2.52 -3.96
C VAL A 125 3.77 -1.49 -4.11
N TYR A 126 2.89 -1.75 -5.06
CA TYR A 126 1.59 -1.07 -5.25
C TYR A 126 0.55 -2.16 -5.36
N LEU A 127 -0.12 -2.43 -4.26
CA LEU A 127 -1.07 -3.53 -4.11
C LEU A 127 -2.39 -2.99 -3.61
N THR A 128 -3.48 -3.39 -4.22
CA THR A 128 -4.83 -3.06 -3.76
C THR A 128 -5.69 -4.30 -3.74
N TYR A 129 -6.35 -4.51 -2.61
CA TYR A 129 -7.41 -5.50 -2.47
C TYR A 129 -8.76 -4.80 -2.39
N GLY A 130 -9.78 -5.36 -3.06
CA GLY A 130 -11.13 -4.85 -2.98
C GLY A 130 -12.20 -5.91 -3.12
N ARG A 131 -13.33 -5.66 -2.46
CA ARG A 131 -14.55 -6.47 -2.52
C ARG A 131 -15.73 -5.70 -1.96
N PHE A 132 -16.94 -6.20 -2.17
CA PHE A 132 -18.08 -5.78 -1.37
C PHE A 132 -18.02 -6.42 0.02
N ILE A 133 -18.42 -5.64 1.02
CA ILE A 133 -18.47 -6.04 2.43
C ILE A 133 -19.88 -5.81 2.98
N GLY A 134 -20.34 -6.74 3.84
CA GLY A 134 -21.69 -6.72 4.38
C GLY A 134 -21.91 -5.83 5.61
N ARG A 135 -20.85 -5.16 6.11
CA ARG A 135 -20.91 -4.28 7.28
C ARG A 135 -21.43 -2.88 6.91
N GLN A 136 -21.95 -2.17 7.92
CA GLN A 136 -22.32 -0.76 7.77
C GLN A 136 -21.06 0.13 7.78
N LEU A 137 -21.16 1.30 7.16
CA LEU A 137 -20.03 2.25 7.07
C LEU A 137 -19.46 2.65 8.44
N SER A 138 -20.33 2.79 9.44
CA SER A 138 -19.95 3.11 10.84
C SER A 138 -19.13 2.02 11.52
N GLU A 139 -19.20 0.78 11.04
CA GLU A 139 -18.49 -0.38 11.61
C GLU A 139 -17.12 -0.63 10.96
N LEU A 140 -16.73 0.20 9.97
CA LEU A 140 -15.48 0.05 9.21
C LEU A 140 -14.32 0.88 9.80
N GLY A 141 -14.50 1.41 11.00
CA GLY A 141 -13.43 2.05 11.75
C GLY A 141 -12.26 1.08 12.02
N GLY A 142 -11.04 1.59 12.07
CA GLY A 142 -9.85 0.77 12.33
C GLY A 142 -9.34 -0.10 11.18
N LEU A 143 -10.06 -0.22 10.06
CA LEU A 143 -9.68 -1.12 8.96
C LEU A 143 -8.28 -0.83 8.38
N SER A 144 -7.89 0.45 8.27
CA SER A 144 -6.54 0.80 7.84
C SER A 144 -5.47 0.34 8.84
N LEU A 145 -5.81 0.26 10.13
CA LEU A 145 -4.92 -0.26 11.17
C LEU A 145 -4.76 -1.78 11.02
N VAL A 146 -5.86 -2.50 10.78
CA VAL A 146 -5.84 -3.96 10.53
C VAL A 146 -4.94 -4.29 9.35
N VAL A 147 -5.12 -3.62 8.21
CA VAL A 147 -4.26 -3.82 7.03
C VAL A 147 -2.80 -3.47 7.38
N GLY A 148 -2.58 -2.41 8.16
CA GLY A 148 -1.25 -2.04 8.64
C GLY A 148 -0.58 -3.10 9.49
N MET A 149 -1.29 -3.67 10.46
CA MET A 149 -0.79 -4.77 11.31
C MET A 149 -0.37 -5.96 10.47
N VAL A 150 -1.20 -6.35 9.49
CA VAL A 150 -0.90 -7.43 8.55
C VAL A 150 0.37 -7.15 7.77
N VAL A 151 0.54 -5.94 7.24
CA VAL A 151 1.76 -5.57 6.52
C VAL A 151 2.99 -5.67 7.42
N VAL A 152 2.90 -5.18 8.66
CA VAL A 152 3.99 -5.28 9.64
C VAL A 152 4.32 -6.72 9.96
N ASP A 153 3.31 -7.59 10.16
CA ASP A 153 3.53 -9.03 10.45
C ASP A 153 4.25 -9.73 9.29
N VAL A 154 3.84 -9.47 8.05
CA VAL A 154 4.50 -10.02 6.86
C VAL A 154 5.95 -9.55 6.79
N LEU A 155 6.21 -8.27 6.96
CA LEU A 155 7.55 -7.71 6.90
C LEU A 155 8.45 -8.24 8.03
N ARG A 156 7.93 -8.39 9.25
CA ARG A 156 8.66 -8.99 10.38
C ARG A 156 8.98 -10.46 10.12
N ALA A 157 8.01 -11.22 9.60
CA ALA A 157 8.22 -12.62 9.24
C ALA A 157 9.28 -12.81 8.13
N MET A 158 9.46 -11.80 7.28
CA MET A 158 10.50 -11.77 6.25
C MET A 158 11.83 -11.16 6.72
N GLY A 159 11.98 -10.88 8.01
CA GLY A 159 13.25 -10.44 8.62
C GLY A 159 13.40 -8.94 8.89
N LEU A 160 12.35 -8.13 8.66
CA LEU A 160 12.39 -6.69 8.92
C LEU A 160 11.84 -6.37 10.32
N GLU A 161 12.61 -6.64 11.36
CA GLU A 161 12.15 -6.65 12.76
C GLU A 161 11.69 -5.26 13.29
N ARG A 162 12.37 -4.16 12.89
CA ARG A 162 12.13 -2.80 13.41
C ARG A 162 11.10 -2.00 12.65
N VAL A 163 10.18 -2.68 11.97
CA VAL A 163 9.05 -2.05 11.30
C VAL A 163 7.86 -1.94 12.25
N GLY A 164 7.11 -0.86 12.15
CA GLY A 164 5.89 -0.65 12.94
C GLY A 164 4.99 0.41 12.33
N LEU A 165 3.94 0.75 13.06
CA LEU A 165 2.90 1.64 12.59
C LEU A 165 2.94 3.00 13.28
N LYS A 166 2.52 4.00 12.55
CA LYS A 166 2.11 5.31 13.05
C LYS A 166 0.66 5.54 12.66
N TRP A 167 -0.18 5.76 13.65
CA TRP A 167 -1.58 6.08 13.42
C TRP A 167 -1.72 7.28 12.47
N PRO A 168 -2.70 7.27 11.55
CA PRO A 168 -3.70 6.22 11.35
C PRO A 168 -3.34 5.21 10.23
N ASN A 169 -2.26 5.38 9.47
CA ASN A 169 -2.07 4.62 8.23
C ASN A 169 -0.64 4.57 7.70
N ASP A 170 0.34 5.05 8.45
CA ASP A 170 1.74 5.06 8.02
C ASP A 170 2.50 3.85 8.57
N ILE A 171 3.29 3.21 7.73
CA ILE A 171 4.25 2.17 8.07
C ILE A 171 5.62 2.84 8.16
N LEU A 172 6.30 2.67 9.26
CA LEU A 172 7.61 3.30 9.50
C LEU A 172 8.71 2.26 9.68
N LEU A 173 9.91 2.62 9.23
CA LEU A 173 11.15 1.86 9.44
C LEU A 173 12.28 2.84 9.78
N GLY A 174 12.92 2.67 10.94
CA GLY A 174 14.04 3.52 11.33
C GLY A 174 13.71 5.02 11.44
N GLY A 175 12.46 5.36 11.77
CA GLY A 175 11.97 6.74 11.86
C GLY A 175 11.50 7.36 10.55
N GLY A 176 11.77 6.75 9.40
CA GLY A 176 11.29 7.18 8.09
C GLY A 176 10.03 6.42 7.65
N LYS A 177 9.23 7.04 6.79
CA LYS A 177 8.04 6.42 6.21
C LYS A 177 8.45 5.38 5.16
N LEU A 178 8.18 4.11 5.47
CA LEU A 178 8.37 2.97 4.58
C LEU A 178 7.19 2.78 3.64
N GLY A 179 5.99 3.03 4.15
CA GLY A 179 4.79 2.75 3.40
C GLY A 179 3.56 3.48 3.92
N GLY A 180 2.45 3.26 3.24
CA GLY A 180 1.17 3.80 3.66
C GLY A 180 0.00 2.95 3.17
N ILE A 181 -1.10 3.05 3.88
CA ILE A 181 -2.34 2.37 3.58
C ILE A 181 -3.39 3.41 3.22
N LEU A 182 -4.13 3.15 2.16
CA LEU A 182 -5.26 3.98 1.73
C LEU A 182 -6.49 3.11 1.59
N VAL A 183 -7.40 3.23 2.55
CA VAL A 183 -8.72 2.60 2.48
C VAL A 183 -9.71 3.60 1.91
N GLU A 184 -10.42 3.20 0.87
CA GLU A 184 -11.52 3.94 0.24
C GLU A 184 -12.77 3.08 0.29
N LEU A 185 -13.89 3.72 0.60
CA LEU A 185 -15.18 3.07 0.79
C LEU A 185 -16.20 3.72 -0.12
N ARG A 186 -17.04 2.92 -0.77
CA ARG A 186 -18.10 3.41 -1.64
C ARG A 186 -19.37 2.61 -1.45
N ALA A 187 -20.45 3.29 -1.08
CA ALA A 187 -21.78 2.68 -1.07
C ALA A 187 -22.18 2.26 -2.49
N SER A 188 -22.77 1.07 -2.62
CA SER A 188 -23.32 0.56 -3.89
C SER A 188 -24.84 0.77 -3.93
N ASP A 189 -25.34 1.15 -5.09
CA ASP A 189 -26.79 1.26 -5.33
C ASP A 189 -27.51 -0.11 -5.23
N ALA A 190 -26.76 -1.20 -5.44
CA ALA A 190 -27.27 -2.58 -5.30
C ALA A 190 -27.24 -3.10 -3.84
N GLY A 191 -26.77 -2.29 -2.89
CA GLY A 191 -26.56 -2.63 -1.49
C GLY A 191 -25.13 -3.11 -1.21
N GLY A 192 -24.69 -2.93 0.05
CA GLY A 192 -23.33 -3.21 0.49
C GLY A 192 -22.36 -2.04 0.28
N ILE A 193 -21.15 -2.20 0.79
CA ILE A 193 -20.09 -1.22 0.68
C ILE A 193 -18.93 -1.83 -0.09
N GLY A 194 -18.55 -1.20 -1.20
CA GLY A 194 -17.31 -1.48 -1.91
C GLY A 194 -16.15 -0.99 -1.06
N LEU A 195 -15.34 -1.94 -0.62
CA LEU A 195 -14.09 -1.71 0.11
C LEU A 195 -12.92 -1.78 -0.86
N VAL A 196 -12.05 -0.79 -0.82
CA VAL A 196 -10.77 -0.76 -1.55
C VAL A 196 -9.67 -0.44 -0.57
N ALA A 197 -8.74 -1.35 -0.38
CA ALA A 197 -7.61 -1.24 0.56
C ALA A 197 -6.28 -1.28 -0.21
N GLY A 198 -5.70 -0.10 -0.43
CA GLY A 198 -4.42 0.08 -1.10
C GLY A 198 -3.25 0.07 -0.12
N VAL A 199 -2.17 -0.61 -0.50
CA VAL A 199 -0.89 -0.66 0.20
C VAL A 199 0.21 -0.21 -0.75
N GLY A 200 0.92 0.86 -0.36
CA GLY A 200 2.14 1.30 -1.01
C GLY A 200 3.35 1.07 -0.09
N LEU A 201 4.39 0.36 -0.57
CA LEU A 201 5.64 0.14 0.18
C LEU A 201 6.84 0.51 -0.67
N ASN A 202 7.78 1.23 -0.08
CA ASN A 202 9.06 1.57 -0.69
C ASN A 202 10.03 0.38 -0.52
N LEU A 203 10.26 -0.40 -1.58
CA LEU A 203 11.32 -1.41 -1.54
C LEU A 203 12.65 -0.80 -1.95
N ALA A 204 12.66 -0.04 -3.05
CA ALA A 204 13.84 0.66 -3.53
C ALA A 204 13.44 2.00 -4.14
N LEU A 205 13.90 3.10 -3.56
CA LEU A 205 13.79 4.44 -4.12
C LEU A 205 15.20 4.98 -4.37
N ASN A 206 15.41 5.65 -5.49
CA ASN A 206 16.63 6.40 -5.73
C ASN A 206 16.48 7.84 -5.22
N VAL A 207 17.60 8.57 -5.23
CA VAL A 207 17.66 9.96 -4.73
C VAL A 207 16.75 10.87 -5.57
N GLU A 208 16.73 10.72 -6.89
CA GLU A 208 15.94 11.56 -7.79
C GLU A 208 14.43 11.37 -7.57
N GLU A 209 13.99 10.11 -7.43
CA GLU A 209 12.59 9.76 -7.13
C GLU A 209 12.15 10.31 -5.78
N SER A 210 13.05 10.39 -4.82
CA SER A 210 12.75 10.86 -3.46
C SER A 210 12.74 12.37 -3.29
N LEU A 211 13.27 13.15 -4.26
CA LEU A 211 13.34 14.63 -4.17
C LEU A 211 11.99 15.32 -3.97
N SER A 212 10.91 14.69 -4.41
CA SER A 212 9.53 15.19 -4.24
C SER A 212 8.86 14.75 -2.95
N ILE A 213 9.56 14.00 -2.08
CA ILE A 213 9.03 13.51 -0.80
C ILE A 213 9.43 14.52 0.28
N ASP A 214 8.44 15.21 0.84
CA ASP A 214 8.59 16.30 1.82
C ASP A 214 8.69 15.83 3.29
N GLN A 215 8.88 14.53 3.54
CA GLN A 215 8.98 13.93 4.87
C GLN A 215 10.09 12.88 4.91
N PRO A 216 10.63 12.55 6.10
CA PRO A 216 11.55 11.44 6.24
C PRO A 216 10.95 10.15 5.69
N TRP A 217 11.68 9.47 4.80
CA TRP A 217 11.27 8.22 4.17
C TRP A 217 12.33 7.13 4.38
N SER A 218 11.90 5.89 4.19
CA SER A 218 12.75 4.69 4.25
C SER A 218 12.39 3.76 3.11
N ALA A 219 13.31 2.85 2.78
CA ALA A 219 13.09 1.75 1.85
C ALA A 219 13.67 0.44 2.41
N ILE A 220 13.10 -0.70 2.03
CA ILE A 220 13.50 -2.03 2.53
C ILE A 220 14.92 -2.37 2.07
N SER A 221 15.27 -2.09 0.81
CA SER A 221 16.58 -2.39 0.23
C SER A 221 17.77 -1.78 0.98
N SER A 222 17.51 -0.80 1.86
CA SER A 222 18.56 -0.28 2.75
C SER A 222 18.97 -1.27 3.85
N GLN A 223 18.20 -2.33 4.09
CA GLN A 223 18.42 -3.29 5.17
C GLN A 223 18.38 -4.76 4.72
N LEU A 224 17.60 -5.09 3.69
CA LEU A 224 17.35 -6.46 3.27
C LEU A 224 16.99 -6.52 1.78
N GLU A 225 17.49 -7.53 1.08
CA GLU A 225 16.93 -7.92 -0.22
C GLU A 225 15.65 -8.72 -0.02
N MET A 226 14.57 -8.30 -0.69
CA MET A 226 13.26 -8.92 -0.52
C MET A 226 12.65 -9.25 -1.88
N PRO A 227 12.38 -10.54 -2.16
CA PRO A 227 11.74 -10.94 -3.42
C PRO A 227 10.34 -10.34 -3.54
N ARG A 228 10.16 -9.46 -4.53
CA ARG A 228 8.94 -8.63 -4.65
C ARG A 228 7.69 -9.43 -4.91
N ASN A 229 7.77 -10.47 -5.76
CA ASN A 229 6.64 -11.33 -6.06
C ASN A 229 6.16 -12.15 -4.86
N ILE A 230 7.10 -12.67 -4.06
CA ILE A 230 6.78 -13.39 -2.82
C ILE A 230 6.14 -12.43 -1.80
N LEU A 231 6.71 -11.23 -1.64
CA LEU A 231 6.14 -10.22 -0.75
C LEU A 231 4.71 -9.85 -1.16
N LEU A 232 4.47 -9.62 -2.46
CA LEU A 232 3.13 -9.29 -2.97
C LEU A 232 2.12 -10.40 -2.72
N GLY A 233 2.49 -11.65 -3.00
CA GLY A 233 1.63 -12.81 -2.71
C GLY A 233 1.34 -12.97 -1.22
N ALA A 234 2.36 -12.83 -0.37
CA ALA A 234 2.22 -12.91 1.09
C ALA A 234 1.31 -11.79 1.63
N LEU A 235 1.52 -10.54 1.20
CA LEU A 235 0.67 -9.41 1.58
C LEU A 235 -0.77 -9.64 1.11
N GLY A 236 -0.97 -10.01 -0.16
CA GLY A 236 -2.29 -10.26 -0.72
C GLY A 236 -3.06 -11.31 0.07
N GLY A 237 -2.47 -12.49 0.30
CA GLY A 237 -3.12 -13.58 1.03
C GLY A 237 -3.44 -13.22 2.48
N ARG A 238 -2.54 -12.53 3.18
CA ARG A 238 -2.78 -12.09 4.55
C ARG A 238 -3.83 -10.98 4.64
N ILE A 239 -3.88 -10.05 3.68
CA ILE A 239 -4.91 -9.00 3.63
C ILE A 239 -6.29 -9.62 3.37
N VAL A 240 -6.41 -10.59 2.44
CA VAL A 240 -7.67 -11.32 2.19
C VAL A 240 -8.21 -11.90 3.49
N ASN A 241 -7.38 -12.64 4.23
CA ASN A 241 -7.77 -13.28 5.48
C ASN A 241 -8.11 -12.26 6.58
N ALA A 242 -7.34 -11.19 6.71
CA ALA A 242 -7.56 -10.18 7.74
C ALA A 242 -8.84 -9.37 7.50
N ILE A 243 -9.15 -9.05 6.24
CA ILE A 243 -10.42 -8.36 5.91
C ILE A 243 -11.60 -9.29 6.14
N GLN A 244 -11.49 -10.60 5.86
CA GLN A 244 -12.53 -11.55 6.22
C GLN A 244 -12.72 -11.63 7.74
N ALA A 245 -11.64 -11.76 8.52
CA ALA A 245 -11.71 -11.77 9.98
C ALA A 245 -12.30 -10.46 10.53
N PHE A 246 -11.93 -9.31 9.97
CA PHE A 246 -12.51 -8.03 10.35
C PHE A 246 -14.02 -7.98 10.03
N GLU A 247 -14.44 -8.51 8.90
CA GLU A 247 -15.87 -8.61 8.55
C GLU A 247 -16.64 -9.45 9.57
N ASP A 248 -16.04 -10.53 10.07
CA ASP A 248 -16.66 -11.44 11.02
C ASP A 248 -16.77 -10.85 12.44
N VAL A 249 -15.69 -10.26 12.97
CA VAL A 249 -15.59 -9.87 14.38
C VAL A 249 -15.38 -8.37 14.65
N GLY A 250 -15.17 -7.54 13.63
CA GLY A 250 -14.91 -6.10 13.78
C GLY A 250 -13.49 -5.79 14.22
N PHE A 251 -13.27 -4.56 14.72
CA PHE A 251 -11.94 -4.07 15.10
C PHE A 251 -11.50 -4.49 16.51
N ASP A 252 -12.42 -4.81 17.42
CA ASP A 252 -12.14 -5.05 18.85
C ASP A 252 -10.96 -6.00 19.09
N SER A 253 -10.95 -7.15 18.41
CA SER A 253 -9.88 -8.15 18.56
C SER A 253 -8.50 -7.69 18.05
N PHE A 254 -8.49 -6.65 17.23
CA PHE A 254 -7.27 -6.01 16.72
C PHE A 254 -6.82 -4.86 17.63
N ALA A 255 -7.77 -4.14 18.25
CA ALA A 255 -7.47 -3.02 19.16
C ALA A 255 -6.57 -3.44 20.32
N GLU A 256 -6.81 -4.61 20.90
CA GLU A 256 -6.00 -5.17 22.01
C GLU A 256 -4.52 -5.35 21.63
N LYS A 257 -4.24 -5.65 20.36
CA LYS A 257 -2.88 -5.90 19.83
C LYS A 257 -2.20 -4.63 19.31
N TRP A 258 -2.92 -3.52 19.20
CA TRP A 258 -2.41 -2.30 18.59
C TRP A 258 -1.09 -1.82 19.20
N SER A 259 -0.92 -1.93 20.52
CA SER A 259 0.29 -1.52 21.21
C SER A 259 1.58 -2.19 20.70
N ASP A 260 1.49 -3.42 20.15
CA ASP A 260 2.64 -4.18 19.64
C ASP A 260 3.15 -3.63 18.30
N TYR A 261 2.34 -2.84 17.64
CA TYR A 261 2.61 -2.24 16.34
C TYR A 261 2.88 -0.75 16.41
N ASN A 262 2.28 -0.04 17.37
CA ASN A 262 2.34 1.41 17.50
C ASN A 262 3.71 1.90 17.98
N LEU A 263 4.48 2.52 17.08
CA LEU A 263 5.81 3.04 17.40
C LEU A 263 5.78 4.27 18.31
N TYR A 264 4.64 4.88 18.53
CA TYR A 264 4.49 6.06 19.39
C TYR A 264 3.72 5.80 20.68
N ALA A 265 3.40 4.54 20.99
CA ALA A 265 2.74 4.17 22.23
C ALA A 265 3.46 4.75 23.45
N GLY A 266 2.75 5.50 24.28
CA GLY A 266 3.28 6.16 25.48
C GLY A 266 4.21 7.36 25.21
N GLN A 267 4.41 7.77 23.97
CA GLN A 267 5.25 8.91 23.62
C GLN A 267 4.43 10.19 23.45
N GLN A 268 5.09 11.33 23.64
CA GLN A 268 4.50 12.63 23.37
C GLN A 268 4.41 12.86 21.86
N VAL A 269 3.21 13.17 21.39
CA VAL A 269 2.92 13.43 19.97
C VAL A 269 2.12 14.72 19.81
N ASN A 270 2.20 15.27 18.60
CA ASN A 270 1.35 16.36 18.15
C ASN A 270 0.30 15.80 17.19
N VAL A 271 -0.96 16.06 17.51
CA VAL A 271 -2.13 15.79 16.66
C VAL A 271 -2.47 17.09 15.94
N ILE A 272 -2.42 17.08 14.60
CA ILE A 272 -2.59 18.26 13.76
C ILE A 272 -3.89 18.12 12.97
N ARG A 273 -4.83 19.07 13.16
CA ARG A 273 -6.10 19.16 12.42
C ARG A 273 -6.20 20.53 11.78
N GLY A 274 -6.00 20.62 10.47
CA GLY A 274 -5.92 21.92 9.79
C GLY A 274 -4.80 22.78 10.35
N SER A 275 -5.15 23.94 10.92
CA SER A 275 -4.22 24.87 11.60
C SER A 275 -4.05 24.57 13.10
N GLU A 276 -4.87 23.73 13.68
CA GLU A 276 -4.83 23.40 15.11
C GLU A 276 -3.83 22.28 15.38
N THR A 277 -3.06 22.45 16.45
CA THR A 277 -2.11 21.44 16.95
C THR A 277 -2.39 21.18 18.41
N MET A 278 -2.63 19.94 18.74
CA MET A 278 -2.81 19.46 20.10
C MET A 278 -1.68 18.51 20.48
N SER A 279 -1.05 18.75 21.62
CA SER A 279 0.04 17.92 22.14
C SER A 279 -0.46 17.04 23.27
N GLY A 280 -0.06 15.77 23.26
CA GLY A 280 -0.42 14.81 24.32
C GLY A 280 0.38 13.52 24.21
N ILE A 281 0.08 12.58 25.10
CA ILE A 281 0.66 11.23 25.10
C ILE A 281 -0.23 10.31 24.27
N ASP A 282 0.34 9.63 23.28
CA ASP A 282 -0.33 8.55 22.54
C ASP A 282 -0.68 7.41 23.52
N SER A 283 -1.96 7.24 23.79
CA SER A 283 -2.49 6.24 24.73
C SER A 283 -3.15 5.04 24.02
N GLY A 284 -2.86 4.87 22.72
CA GLY A 284 -3.38 3.77 21.92
C GLY A 284 -4.63 4.16 21.12
N VAL A 285 -5.50 3.19 20.91
CA VAL A 285 -6.75 3.38 20.13
C VAL A 285 -7.94 2.84 20.92
N ASP A 286 -9.14 3.35 20.59
CA ASP A 286 -10.40 2.78 21.08
C ASP A 286 -10.88 1.60 20.22
N GLN A 287 -12.07 1.08 20.51
CA GLN A 287 -12.70 -0.05 19.80
C GLN A 287 -13.12 0.27 18.36
N GLU A 288 -13.19 1.52 17.98
CA GLU A 288 -13.44 2.00 16.62
C GLU A 288 -12.15 2.36 15.85
N GLY A 289 -10.96 2.22 16.48
CA GLY A 289 -9.67 2.56 15.89
C GLY A 289 -9.36 4.06 15.89
N ASN A 290 -10.08 4.86 16.71
CA ASN A 290 -9.75 6.26 16.93
C ASN A 290 -8.56 6.39 17.87
N LEU A 291 -7.70 7.39 17.65
CA LEU A 291 -6.55 7.64 18.52
C LEU A 291 -7.01 8.18 19.87
N LEU A 292 -6.49 7.62 20.93
CA LEU A 292 -6.62 8.08 22.30
C LEU A 292 -5.41 8.95 22.66
N LEU A 293 -5.64 10.26 22.86
CA LEU A 293 -4.61 11.22 23.22
C LEU A 293 -4.81 11.68 24.67
N ARG A 294 -3.85 11.45 25.55
CA ARG A 294 -3.87 11.94 26.93
C ARG A 294 -3.24 13.32 26.97
N THR A 295 -4.05 14.31 27.26
CA THR A 295 -3.66 15.73 27.41
C THR A 295 -3.69 16.15 28.89
N GLY A 296 -3.30 17.38 29.18
CA GLY A 296 -3.48 17.97 30.51
C GLY A 296 -4.95 18.14 30.94
N ALA A 297 -5.88 18.17 29.96
CA ALA A 297 -7.32 18.29 30.19
C ALA A 297 -8.02 16.92 30.35
N GLY A 298 -7.33 15.82 30.05
CA GLY A 298 -7.87 14.46 30.10
C GLY A 298 -7.60 13.62 28.86
N LEU A 299 -8.37 12.56 28.67
CA LEU A 299 -8.28 11.68 27.52
C LEU A 299 -9.19 12.21 26.41
N GLU A 300 -8.60 12.43 25.23
CA GLU A 300 -9.30 12.91 24.03
C GLU A 300 -9.29 11.86 22.93
N VAL A 301 -10.39 11.78 22.18
CA VAL A 301 -10.60 10.82 21.10
C VAL A 301 -10.50 11.54 19.75
N HIS A 302 -9.63 11.05 18.87
CA HIS A 302 -9.42 11.61 17.55
C HIS A 302 -9.71 10.59 16.45
N ASN A 303 -10.67 10.88 15.58
CA ASN A 303 -10.94 10.05 14.39
C ASN A 303 -9.88 10.29 13.30
N SER A 304 -9.73 9.32 12.38
CA SER A 304 -8.69 9.34 11.35
C SER A 304 -8.91 10.33 10.20
N GLY A 305 -10.08 10.98 10.10
CA GLY A 305 -10.48 11.77 8.93
C GLY A 305 -9.48 12.86 8.53
N GLU A 306 -9.35 13.92 9.32
CA GLU A 306 -8.57 15.11 8.98
C GLU A 306 -7.32 15.31 9.86
N VAL A 307 -6.82 14.25 10.47
CA VAL A 307 -5.76 14.33 11.48
C VAL A 307 -4.44 13.75 10.99
N SER A 308 -3.34 14.37 11.38
CA SER A 308 -1.98 13.90 11.19
C SER A 308 -1.25 13.86 12.53
N VAL A 309 -0.52 12.77 12.80
CA VAL A 309 0.29 12.62 14.01
C VAL A 309 1.76 12.87 13.68
N ARG A 310 2.45 13.60 14.54
CA ARG A 310 3.90 13.87 14.45
C ARG A 310 4.55 13.62 15.80
N PRO A 311 5.75 13.01 15.87
CA PRO A 311 6.51 12.95 17.12
C PRO A 311 6.89 14.36 17.55
N VAL A 312 6.96 14.58 18.83
CA VAL A 312 7.59 15.79 19.38
C VAL A 312 9.10 15.56 19.35
N THR A 313 9.80 16.28 18.47
CA THR A 313 11.27 16.28 18.46
C THR A 313 11.78 16.88 19.76
N ARG A 314 12.49 16.12 20.57
CA ARG A 314 13.25 16.72 21.68
C ARG A 314 14.39 17.52 21.05
N THR A 315 14.32 18.86 21.14
CA THR A 315 15.44 19.77 20.86
C THR A 315 16.54 19.57 21.89
#